data_07fb8fb8bb1a891dac2085705860a6af
#
_entry.id   07fb8fb8bb1a891dac2085705860a6af
#
_cell.length_a   1.000
_cell.length_b   1.000
_cell.length_c   1.000
_cell.angle_alpha   90.00
_cell.angle_beta   90.00
_cell.angle_gamma   90.00
#
_symmetry.space_group_name_H-M   'P 1'
#
loop_
_entity.id
_entity.type
_entity.pdbx_description
1 polymer ?
#
loop_
_entity_poly.entity_id
_entity_poly.type
_entity_poly.pdbx_seq_one_letter_code
_entity_poly.pdbx_strand_id
1 'polypeptide(L)'
;MRIGRNLVKMDVDMLRTVEASRYVVPLREGGSLPAVVEADDDALYVMKFVGAGQGPKALIAELIAGEIGRALGLNVPELVFMELSPLLSRTERDEEILDLLRASVGLNLGMRFLPGAFAYNSLLQPPPAADLASAIVW
;
A
#
# COMPACT_ATOMS: atom_id res chain seq x y z
N MET A 1 -30.34 -37.17 2.44
CA MET A 1 -30.20 -35.73 2.16
C MET A 1 -28.72 -35.39 2.10
N ARG A 2 -28.13 -35.29 0.93
CA ARG A 2 -26.70 -34.93 0.76
C ARG A 2 -26.59 -33.41 0.71
N ILE A 3 -26.13 -32.83 1.78
CA ILE A 3 -25.71 -31.43 1.77
C ILE A 3 -24.36 -31.38 1.06
N GLY A 4 -24.40 -30.99 -0.22
CA GLY A 4 -23.20 -30.70 -1.00
C GLY A 4 -22.45 -29.55 -0.31
N ARG A 5 -21.33 -29.88 0.29
CA ARG A 5 -20.33 -28.88 0.69
C ARG A 5 -19.72 -28.31 -0.58
N ASN A 6 -20.31 -27.25 -1.12
CA ASN A 6 -19.53 -26.31 -1.92
C ASN A 6 -18.57 -25.64 -0.96
N LEU A 7 -17.41 -26.26 -0.77
CA LEU A 7 -16.23 -25.57 -0.34
C LEU A 7 -15.96 -24.49 -1.40
N VAL A 8 -16.40 -23.27 -1.13
CA VAL A 8 -15.87 -22.09 -1.81
C VAL A 8 -14.38 -22.20 -1.59
N LYS A 9 -13.66 -22.59 -2.65
CA LYS A 9 -12.22 -22.49 -2.71
C LYS A 9 -11.97 -20.98 -2.58
N MET A 10 -11.67 -20.52 -1.37
CA MET A 10 -11.03 -19.24 -1.21
C MET A 10 -9.66 -19.40 -1.86
N ASP A 11 -9.57 -19.02 -3.14
CA ASP A 11 -8.30 -18.63 -3.70
C ASP A 11 -7.88 -17.43 -2.86
N VAL A 12 -7.11 -17.70 -1.82
CA VAL A 12 -6.33 -16.67 -1.17
C VAL A 12 -5.31 -16.27 -2.24
N ASP A 13 -5.65 -15.28 -3.04
CA ASP A 13 -4.68 -14.62 -3.88
C ASP A 13 -3.60 -14.12 -2.94
N MET A 14 -2.54 -14.91 -2.84
CA MET A 14 -1.37 -14.50 -2.07
C MET A 14 -0.87 -13.21 -2.69
N LEU A 15 -0.74 -12.18 -1.85
CA LEU A 15 -0.16 -10.91 -2.28
C LEU A 15 1.14 -11.20 -3.02
N ARG A 16 1.23 -10.72 -4.24
CA ARG A 16 2.46 -10.85 -5.01
C ARG A 16 3.55 -9.96 -4.42
N THR A 17 4.78 -10.37 -4.62
CA THR A 17 5.96 -9.59 -4.24
C THR A 17 6.55 -8.95 -5.50
N VAL A 18 6.89 -7.67 -5.41
CA VAL A 18 7.61 -6.90 -6.42
C VAL A 18 8.89 -6.34 -5.84
N GLU A 19 9.89 -6.07 -6.66
CA GLU A 19 11.14 -5.44 -6.24
C GLU A 19 11.11 -3.94 -6.54
N ALA A 20 11.47 -3.12 -5.55
CA ALA A 20 11.61 -1.68 -5.73
C ALA A 20 12.81 -1.38 -6.62
N SER A 21 12.57 -0.80 -7.80
CA SER A 21 13.60 -0.49 -8.80
C SER A 21 14.06 0.96 -8.75
N ARG A 22 13.17 1.91 -8.44
CA ARG A 22 13.50 3.33 -8.41
C ARG A 22 12.64 4.10 -7.39
N TYR A 23 13.30 4.84 -6.52
CA TYR A 23 12.65 5.84 -5.66
C TYR A 23 12.29 7.07 -6.49
N VAL A 24 11.01 7.47 -6.53
CA VAL A 24 10.55 8.56 -7.38
C VAL A 24 10.42 9.85 -6.59
N VAL A 25 9.55 9.87 -5.56
CA VAL A 25 9.30 11.08 -4.77
C VAL A 25 8.72 10.73 -3.41
N PRO A 26 9.15 11.43 -2.33
CA PRO A 26 8.51 11.30 -1.03
C PRO A 26 7.12 11.94 -1.03
N LEU A 27 6.17 11.32 -0.34
CA LEU A 27 4.88 11.90 -0.03
C LEU A 27 4.95 12.47 1.39
N ARG A 28 5.08 13.79 1.49
CA ARG A 28 5.35 14.48 2.78
C ARG A 28 4.09 14.67 3.64
N GLU A 29 2.96 14.15 3.21
CA GLU A 29 1.72 14.17 3.98
C GLU A 29 1.63 12.93 4.88
N GLY A 30 1.66 13.14 6.18
CA GLY A 30 1.61 12.08 7.20
C GLY A 30 2.98 11.75 7.80
N GLY A 31 2.98 11.28 9.06
CA GLY A 31 4.20 11.07 9.86
C GLY A 31 5.04 9.84 9.52
N SER A 32 4.71 9.07 8.45
CA SER A 32 5.42 7.85 8.08
C SER A 32 6.25 7.96 6.79
N LEU A 33 6.33 9.15 6.19
CA LEU A 33 7.09 9.42 4.97
C LEU A 33 6.94 8.35 3.87
N PRO A 34 5.71 8.00 3.44
CA PRO A 34 5.55 7.09 2.32
C PRO A 34 6.13 7.71 1.04
N ALA A 35 6.45 6.89 0.06
CA ALA A 35 7.02 7.38 -1.20
C ALA A 35 6.38 6.71 -2.41
N VAL A 36 6.37 7.42 -3.54
CA VAL A 36 6.10 6.80 -4.83
C VAL A 36 7.38 6.10 -5.29
N VAL A 37 7.27 4.81 -5.56
CA VAL A 37 8.37 3.93 -5.97
C VAL A 37 7.95 3.17 -7.23
N GLU A 38 8.84 3.07 -8.19
CA GLU A 38 8.69 2.21 -9.36
C GLU A 38 9.20 0.81 -9.00
N ALA A 39 8.49 -0.22 -9.45
CA ALA A 39 8.86 -1.60 -9.23
C ALA A 39 9.36 -2.28 -10.51
N ASP A 40 9.83 -3.50 -10.39
CA ASP A 40 10.36 -4.34 -11.47
C ASP A 40 9.30 -4.77 -12.50
N ASP A 41 8.02 -4.53 -12.21
CA ASP A 41 6.89 -4.72 -13.14
C ASP A 41 6.51 -3.43 -13.91
N ASP A 42 7.38 -2.42 -13.91
CA ASP A 42 7.20 -1.10 -14.54
C ASP A 42 6.00 -0.30 -13.98
N ALA A 43 5.46 -0.71 -12.83
CA ALA A 43 4.35 -0.03 -12.19
C ALA A 43 4.81 0.88 -11.04
N LEU A 44 3.97 1.87 -10.73
CA LEU A 44 4.17 2.77 -9.60
C LEU A 44 3.34 2.33 -8.40
N TYR A 45 3.95 2.40 -7.24
CA TYR A 45 3.34 2.08 -5.95
C TYR A 45 3.61 3.19 -4.94
N VAL A 46 2.67 3.38 -4.02
CA VAL A 46 2.93 4.09 -2.77
C VAL A 46 3.53 3.07 -1.81
N MET A 47 4.82 3.18 -1.57
CA MET A 47 5.54 2.32 -0.64
C MET A 47 5.49 2.87 0.77
N LYS A 48 5.14 2.04 1.71
CA LYS A 48 5.20 2.31 3.15
C LYS A 48 6.31 1.49 3.78
N PHE A 49 7.16 2.18 4.50
CA PHE A 49 8.45 1.67 4.94
C PHE A 49 8.35 1.03 6.33
N VAL A 50 8.89 -0.18 6.47
CA VAL A 50 8.95 -0.90 7.76
C VAL A 50 9.81 -0.17 8.78
N GLY A 51 10.81 0.58 8.32
CA GLY A 51 11.70 1.40 9.17
C GLY A 51 11.14 2.77 9.55
N ALA A 52 9.94 3.14 9.09
CA ALA A 52 9.29 4.37 9.54
C ALA A 52 8.89 4.29 11.01
N GLY A 53 8.71 5.46 11.67
CA GLY A 53 8.54 5.57 13.12
C GLY A 53 7.44 4.74 13.76
N GLN A 54 6.43 4.29 13.00
CA GLN A 54 5.37 3.42 13.50
C GLN A 54 5.69 1.91 13.36
N GLY A 55 6.74 1.59 12.63
CA GLY A 55 7.27 0.23 12.49
C GLY A 55 6.34 -0.76 11.77
N PRO A 56 6.68 -2.07 11.82
CA PRO A 56 6.00 -3.10 11.05
C PRO A 56 4.53 -3.32 11.45
N LYS A 57 4.15 -3.00 12.68
CA LYS A 57 2.76 -3.18 13.15
C LYS A 57 1.77 -2.31 12.37
N ALA A 58 2.19 -1.10 11.98
CA ALA A 58 1.35 -0.22 11.16
C ALA A 58 1.11 -0.82 9.77
N LEU A 59 2.14 -1.38 9.14
CA LEU A 59 2.03 -2.03 7.84
C LEU A 59 1.13 -3.26 7.89
N ILE A 60 1.24 -4.05 8.95
CA ILE A 60 0.37 -5.23 9.17
C ILE A 60 -1.09 -4.78 9.33
N ALA A 61 -1.35 -3.73 10.10
CA ALA A 61 -2.70 -3.20 10.28
C ALA A 61 -3.29 -2.71 8.94
N GLU A 62 -2.52 -2.02 8.13
CA GLU A 62 -2.95 -1.55 6.80
C GLU A 62 -3.22 -2.71 5.84
N LEU A 63 -2.36 -3.72 5.86
CA LEU A 63 -2.56 -4.92 5.06
C LEU A 63 -3.88 -5.61 5.44
N ILE A 64 -4.11 -5.86 6.72
CA ILE A 64 -5.32 -6.52 7.23
C ILE A 64 -6.55 -5.68 6.88
N ALA A 65 -6.53 -4.37 7.13
CA ALA A 65 -7.64 -3.48 6.82
C ALA A 65 -7.93 -3.46 5.31
N GLY A 66 -6.91 -3.37 4.47
CA GLY A 66 -7.05 -3.40 3.02
C GLY A 66 -7.68 -4.69 2.51
N GLU A 67 -7.25 -5.85 3.01
CA GLU A 67 -7.80 -7.15 2.60
C GLU A 67 -9.24 -7.35 3.12
N ILE A 68 -9.57 -6.88 4.31
CA ILE A 68 -10.95 -6.88 4.80
C ILE A 68 -11.82 -5.98 3.91
N GLY A 69 -11.36 -4.77 3.60
CA GLY A 69 -12.08 -3.85 2.70
C GLY A 69 -12.35 -4.49 1.34
N ARG A 70 -11.34 -5.15 0.75
CA ARG A 70 -11.48 -5.88 -0.51
C ARG A 70 -12.49 -7.03 -0.39
N ALA A 71 -12.45 -7.80 0.67
CA ALA A 71 -13.40 -8.89 0.93
C ALA A 71 -14.85 -8.39 1.09
N LEU A 72 -15.03 -7.16 1.57
CA LEU A 72 -16.32 -6.48 1.65
C LEU A 72 -16.77 -5.85 0.33
N GLY A 73 -16.00 -5.97 -0.74
CA GLY A 73 -16.33 -5.43 -2.07
C GLY A 73 -16.00 -3.95 -2.24
N LEU A 74 -15.19 -3.36 -1.36
CA LEU A 74 -14.71 -1.99 -1.54
C LEU A 74 -13.61 -1.93 -2.60
N ASN A 75 -13.53 -0.80 -3.30
CA ASN A 75 -12.47 -0.54 -4.28
C ASN A 75 -11.16 -0.19 -3.57
N VAL A 76 -10.47 -1.19 -3.07
CA VAL A 76 -9.15 -1.04 -2.47
C VAL A 76 -8.10 -1.19 -3.57
N PRO A 77 -7.16 -0.24 -3.74
CA PRO A 77 -6.04 -0.42 -4.66
C PRO A 77 -5.26 -1.69 -4.37
N GLU A 78 -4.65 -2.26 -5.40
CA GLU A 78 -3.85 -3.49 -5.24
C GLU A 78 -2.77 -3.28 -4.17
N LEU A 79 -2.71 -4.19 -3.21
CA LEU A 79 -1.64 -4.27 -2.23
C LEU A 79 -0.62 -5.32 -2.68
N VAL A 80 0.65 -5.02 -2.47
CA VAL A 80 1.76 -5.91 -2.80
C VAL A 80 2.79 -5.90 -1.66
N PHE A 81 3.53 -6.98 -1.52
CA PHE A 81 4.79 -6.93 -0.80
C PHE A 81 5.85 -6.30 -1.71
N MET A 82 6.63 -5.38 -1.15
CA MET A 82 7.66 -4.68 -1.91
C MET A 82 9.02 -4.91 -1.26
N GLU A 83 9.89 -5.61 -1.97
CA GLU A 83 11.26 -5.88 -1.54
C GLU A 83 12.14 -4.66 -1.82
N LEU A 84 12.83 -4.17 -0.81
CA LEU A 84 13.75 -3.04 -0.91
C LEU A 84 15.20 -3.54 -0.82
N SER A 85 15.92 -3.43 -1.94
CA SER A 85 17.35 -3.73 -2.00
C SER A 85 18.19 -2.60 -1.35
N PRO A 86 19.28 -2.93 -0.63
CA PRO A 86 20.21 -1.93 -0.12
C PRO A 86 20.84 -1.07 -1.23
N LEU A 87 20.78 -1.49 -2.48
CA LEU A 87 21.32 -0.75 -3.61
C LEU A 87 20.54 0.54 -3.90
N LEU A 88 19.24 0.57 -3.58
CA LEU A 88 18.38 1.74 -3.84
C LEU A 88 18.82 2.97 -3.04
N SER A 89 19.42 2.77 -1.88
CA SER A 89 19.92 3.86 -1.04
C SER A 89 21.19 4.52 -1.57
N ARG A 90 21.91 3.92 -2.52
CA ARG A 90 23.22 4.41 -2.98
C ARG A 90 23.15 5.73 -3.76
N THR A 91 22.03 6.02 -4.38
CA THR A 91 21.83 7.24 -5.18
C THR A 91 21.12 8.35 -4.44
N GLU A 92 20.64 8.08 -3.21
CA GLU A 92 19.94 9.07 -2.38
C GLU A 92 20.94 10.02 -1.72
N ARG A 93 20.59 11.31 -1.67
CA ARG A 93 21.40 12.37 -1.08
C ARG A 93 20.76 13.02 0.14
N ASP A 94 19.45 12.88 0.29
CA ASP A 94 18.74 13.35 1.47
C ASP A 94 19.00 12.37 2.62
N GLU A 95 19.62 12.84 3.70
CA GLU A 95 20.02 12.00 4.84
C GLU A 95 18.81 11.34 5.52
N GLU A 96 17.67 12.04 5.62
CA GLU A 96 16.44 11.51 6.22
C GLU A 96 15.90 10.34 5.40
N ILE A 97 15.85 10.50 4.07
CA ILE A 97 15.42 9.45 3.15
C ILE A 97 16.41 8.29 3.15
N LEU A 98 17.71 8.60 3.17
CA LEU A 98 18.77 7.61 3.19
C LEU A 98 18.67 6.71 4.44
N ASP A 99 18.46 7.29 5.61
CA ASP A 99 18.30 6.56 6.86
C ASP A 99 17.03 5.71 6.85
N LEU A 100 15.92 6.24 6.32
CA LEU A 100 14.68 5.50 6.14
C LEU A 100 14.86 4.28 5.22
N LEU A 101 15.50 4.46 4.06
CA LEU A 101 15.76 3.36 3.11
C LEU A 101 16.65 2.28 3.74
N ARG A 102 17.69 2.67 4.46
CA ARG A 102 18.57 1.72 5.17
C ARG A 102 17.84 0.93 6.24
N ALA A 103 16.99 1.60 7.01
CA ALA A 103 16.17 0.95 8.05
C ALA A 103 15.05 0.08 7.49
N SER A 104 14.76 0.19 6.19
CA SER A 104 13.64 -0.49 5.52
C SER A 104 14.09 -1.56 4.52
N VAL A 105 15.38 -1.92 4.50
CA VAL A 105 15.87 -3.01 3.64
C VAL A 105 15.10 -4.30 3.91
N GLY A 106 14.67 -4.98 2.85
CA GLY A 106 13.82 -6.16 2.91
C GLY A 106 12.35 -5.86 2.62
N LEU A 107 11.45 -6.54 3.31
CA LEU A 107 10.03 -6.55 2.98
C LEU A 107 9.27 -5.35 3.54
N ASN A 108 8.58 -4.65 2.66
CA ASN A 108 7.73 -3.50 2.95
C ASN A 108 6.33 -3.70 2.33
N LEU A 109 5.44 -2.72 2.48
CA LEU A 109 4.10 -2.74 1.90
C LEU A 109 4.00 -1.70 0.77
N GLY A 110 3.55 -2.14 -0.40
CA GLY A 110 3.21 -1.28 -1.53
C GLY A 110 1.71 -1.27 -1.79
N MET A 111 1.19 -0.12 -2.17
CA MET A 111 -0.17 0.05 -2.67
C MET A 111 -0.11 0.66 -4.07
N ARG A 112 -0.82 0.09 -5.04
CA ARG A 112 -0.84 0.58 -6.42
C ARG A 112 -1.10 2.08 -6.45
N PHE A 113 -0.20 2.85 -7.06
CA PHE A 113 -0.37 4.28 -7.24
C PHE A 113 -1.51 4.58 -8.22
N LEU A 114 -2.41 5.47 -7.84
CA LEU A 114 -3.54 5.91 -8.66
C LEU A 114 -3.25 7.32 -9.20
N PRO A 115 -2.85 7.46 -10.47
CA PRO A 115 -2.59 8.76 -11.06
C PRO A 115 -3.84 9.65 -11.04
N GLY A 116 -3.68 10.91 -10.64
CA GLY A 116 -4.80 11.86 -10.58
C GLY A 116 -5.77 11.67 -9.42
N ALA A 117 -5.48 10.78 -8.47
CA ALA A 117 -6.25 10.66 -7.25
C ALA A 117 -5.97 11.84 -6.32
N PHE A 118 -7.04 12.36 -5.68
CA PHE A 118 -6.97 13.42 -4.67
C PHE A 118 -7.56 12.92 -3.37
N ALA A 119 -7.10 13.49 -2.25
CA ALA A 119 -7.72 13.26 -0.97
C ALA A 119 -9.19 13.71 -0.99
N TYR A 120 -10.08 12.85 -0.52
CA TYR A 120 -11.50 13.19 -0.45
C TYR A 120 -11.73 14.30 0.57
N ASN A 121 -12.52 15.30 0.18
CA ASN A 121 -12.95 16.38 1.07
C ASN A 121 -14.48 16.53 1.05
N SER A 122 -15.13 16.12 2.11
CA SER A 122 -16.59 16.14 2.24
C SER A 122 -17.20 17.55 2.23
N LEU A 123 -16.39 18.58 2.51
CA LEU A 123 -16.83 19.98 2.46
C LEU A 123 -16.92 20.52 1.03
N LEU A 124 -16.11 19.95 0.13
CA LEU A 124 -16.08 20.36 -1.27
C LEU A 124 -17.07 19.57 -2.13
N GLN A 125 -17.24 18.30 -1.83
CA GLN A 125 -18.12 17.42 -2.58
C GLN A 125 -18.74 16.35 -1.68
N PRO A 126 -20.05 16.39 -1.42
CA PRO A 126 -20.71 15.30 -0.71
C PRO A 126 -20.69 14.01 -1.54
N PRO A 127 -20.65 12.81 -0.94
CA PRO A 127 -20.68 11.56 -1.66
C PRO A 127 -21.98 11.41 -2.46
N PRO A 128 -21.90 11.04 -3.76
CA PRO A 128 -23.08 10.97 -4.62
C PRO A 128 -24.01 9.78 -4.33
N ALA A 129 -23.54 8.78 -3.58
CA ALA A 129 -24.28 7.56 -3.28
C ALA A 129 -23.91 6.99 -1.92
N ALA A 130 -24.81 6.20 -1.32
CA ALA A 130 -24.63 5.60 0.01
C ALA A 130 -23.47 4.62 0.08
N ASP A 131 -23.23 3.84 -0.98
CA ASP A 131 -22.12 2.89 -1.13
C ASP A 131 -20.77 3.60 -1.14
N LEU A 132 -20.68 4.78 -1.79
CA LEU A 132 -19.46 5.60 -1.75
C LEU A 132 -19.25 6.19 -0.35
N ALA A 133 -20.32 6.59 0.33
CA ALA A 133 -20.24 7.05 1.72
C ALA A 133 -19.71 5.94 2.64
N SER A 134 -20.12 4.69 2.44
CA SER A 134 -19.63 3.53 3.20
C SER A 134 -18.13 3.31 3.00
N ALA A 135 -17.62 3.48 1.76
CA ALA A 135 -16.19 3.37 1.46
C ALA A 135 -15.35 4.48 2.12
N ILE A 136 -15.91 5.67 2.30
CA ILE A 136 -15.23 6.80 2.96
C ILE A 136 -15.14 6.59 4.48
N VAL A 137 -16.11 5.92 5.07
CA VAL A 137 -16.13 5.63 6.52
C VAL A 137 -15.14 4.51 6.87
N TRP A 138 -14.88 3.60 5.95
CA TRP A 138 -13.89 2.51 6.14
C TRP A 138 -12.48 3.05 6.36
#